data_cd45035008e2b492c4feea94fb35d363
#
_entry.id   cd45035008e2b492c4feea94fb35d363
#
_cell.length_a   1.000
_cell.length_b   1.000
_cell.length_c   1.000
_cell.angle_alpha   90.00
_cell.angle_beta   90.00
_cell.angle_gamma   90.00
#
_symmetry.space_group_name_H-M   'P 1'
#
loop_
_entity.id
_entity.type
_entity.pdbx_description
1 polymer ?
#
loop_
_entity_poly.entity_id
_entity_poly.type
_entity_poly.pdbx_seq_one_letter_code
_entity_poly.pdbx_strand_id
1 'polypeptide(L)'
;YYDTKEADVLFSFGHGLSYTTFEYSVLRLSRSTVREGEEVQVTVTVKNTGAVAGKETVQLYIAPPKGARHRPVRELKGFAKVSLQPGESKEVQFTLDKRSLAYYEPELHDFYAESGTYQICVGASSRDLRLTGLLEWQAAQPLPVHFTAASTLKQVMTHPVGAAIIGPILQRMAAAAGSATGKKDDDDSSLSMMMGIQLNTLIDFHVLTEEQLNGILSQINQA
;
A
#
# COMPACT_ATOMS: atom_id res chain seq x y z
N TYR A 1 5.86 -2.89 -12.61
CA TYR A 1 7.26 -3.30 -12.61
C TYR A 1 8.20 -2.10 -12.88
N TYR A 2 8.09 -1.41 -14.02
CA TYR A 2 9.00 -0.33 -14.41
C TYR A 2 9.01 0.84 -13.41
N ASP A 3 7.86 1.25 -12.88
CA ASP A 3 7.79 2.31 -11.88
C ASP A 3 8.31 1.85 -10.51
N THR A 4 8.10 0.57 -10.15
CA THR A 4 8.65 0.00 -8.90
C THR A 4 10.16 -0.14 -8.93
N LYS A 5 10.74 -0.40 -10.11
CA LYS A 5 12.19 -0.52 -10.32
C LYS A 5 12.85 0.80 -10.75
N GLU A 6 12.04 1.87 -10.88
CA GLU A 6 12.49 3.18 -11.39
C GLU A 6 13.22 3.08 -12.74
N ALA A 7 12.88 2.05 -13.54
CA ALA A 7 13.52 1.81 -14.81
C ALA A 7 13.03 2.80 -15.88
N ASP A 8 13.93 3.23 -16.72
CA ASP A 8 13.61 4.11 -17.84
C ASP A 8 12.67 3.43 -18.83
N VAL A 9 11.71 4.20 -19.34
CA VAL A 9 10.78 3.78 -20.38
C VAL A 9 10.79 4.81 -21.51
N LEU A 10 10.63 4.37 -22.75
CA LEU A 10 10.59 5.26 -23.90
C LEU A 10 9.39 6.21 -23.83
N PHE A 11 8.22 5.67 -23.46
CA PHE A 11 6.99 6.42 -23.20
C PHE A 11 6.34 5.91 -21.92
N SER A 12 5.98 6.83 -21.02
CA SER A 12 5.23 6.47 -19.80
C SER A 12 3.78 6.16 -20.13
N PHE A 13 3.13 5.38 -19.27
CA PHE A 13 1.70 5.13 -19.41
C PHE A 13 0.92 6.45 -19.42
N GLY A 14 0.00 6.61 -20.36
CA GLY A 14 -0.79 7.82 -20.53
C GLY A 14 -0.05 8.98 -21.23
N HIS A 15 1.21 8.77 -21.69
CA HIS A 15 1.96 9.80 -22.43
C HIS A 15 1.19 10.23 -23.69
N GLY A 16 1.20 11.54 -23.94
CA GLY A 16 0.62 12.15 -25.13
C GLY A 16 1.27 13.47 -25.46
N LEU A 17 1.11 13.92 -26.67
CA LEU A 17 1.60 15.20 -27.16
C LEU A 17 0.44 16.10 -27.58
N SER A 18 0.65 17.40 -27.48
CA SER A 18 -0.30 18.44 -27.91
C SER A 18 0.40 19.52 -28.68
N TYR A 19 -0.32 20.21 -29.56
CA TYR A 19 0.15 21.43 -30.23
C TYR A 19 0.01 22.68 -29.37
N THR A 20 -0.47 22.54 -28.12
CA THR A 20 -0.60 23.61 -27.14
C THR A 20 -0.08 23.14 -25.78
N THR A 21 0.01 24.02 -24.82
CA THR A 21 0.50 23.77 -23.47
C THR A 21 -0.62 23.92 -22.46
N PHE A 22 -0.59 23.09 -21.40
CA PHE A 22 -1.58 23.12 -20.35
C PHE A 22 -0.93 23.31 -18.97
N GLU A 23 -1.55 24.12 -18.14
CA GLU A 23 -1.20 24.33 -16.75
C GLU A 23 -2.24 23.69 -15.86
N TYR A 24 -1.78 22.98 -14.82
CA TYR A 24 -2.63 22.39 -13.78
C TYR A 24 -2.46 23.22 -12.52
N SER A 25 -3.58 23.56 -11.88
CA SER A 25 -3.58 24.35 -10.65
C SER A 25 -4.72 23.92 -9.74
N VAL A 26 -4.63 24.30 -8.47
CA VAL A 26 -5.70 24.18 -7.49
C VAL A 26 -6.24 22.75 -7.34
N LEU A 27 -5.42 21.83 -6.85
CA LEU A 27 -5.91 20.51 -6.40
C LEU A 27 -6.64 20.69 -5.07
N ARG A 28 -7.95 20.38 -5.05
CA ARG A 28 -8.78 20.39 -3.83
C ARG A 28 -9.41 19.03 -3.62
N LEU A 29 -9.38 18.60 -2.37
CA LEU A 29 -10.18 17.47 -1.89
C LEU A 29 -11.32 18.03 -1.05
N SER A 30 -12.56 17.54 -1.23
CA SER A 30 -13.72 17.97 -0.45
C SER A 30 -13.56 17.71 1.05
N ARG A 31 -12.70 16.74 1.40
CA ARG A 31 -12.28 16.42 2.77
C ARG A 31 -10.90 15.79 2.76
N SER A 32 -10.13 15.95 3.83
CA SER A 32 -8.80 15.34 3.98
C SER A 32 -8.81 13.96 4.63
N THR A 33 -9.91 13.62 5.34
CA THR A 33 -10.12 12.33 5.99
C THR A 33 -11.45 11.76 5.53
N VAL A 34 -11.47 10.47 5.16
CA VAL A 34 -12.63 9.74 4.65
C VAL A 34 -12.73 8.39 5.36
N ARG A 35 -13.93 8.04 5.77
CA ARG A 35 -14.27 6.74 6.35
C ARG A 35 -14.93 5.85 5.33
N GLU A 36 -14.89 4.56 5.60
CA GLU A 36 -15.60 3.58 4.77
C GLU A 36 -17.10 3.94 4.67
N GLY A 37 -17.63 3.92 3.43
CA GLY A 37 -18.98 4.36 3.11
C GLY A 37 -19.10 5.84 2.70
N GLU A 38 -18.04 6.63 2.85
CA GLU A 38 -18.00 8.02 2.39
C GLU A 38 -17.28 8.15 1.06
N GLU A 39 -17.55 9.24 0.35
CA GLU A 39 -16.89 9.63 -0.89
C GLU A 39 -16.11 10.94 -0.72
N VAL A 40 -15.08 11.12 -1.54
CA VAL A 40 -14.35 12.38 -1.65
C VAL A 40 -14.36 12.88 -3.09
N GLN A 41 -14.67 14.16 -3.25
CA GLN A 41 -14.55 14.86 -4.53
C GLN A 41 -13.14 15.43 -4.65
N VAL A 42 -12.48 15.12 -5.77
CA VAL A 42 -11.18 15.71 -6.14
C VAL A 42 -11.43 16.67 -7.29
N THR A 43 -11.10 17.93 -7.10
CA THR A 43 -11.25 18.99 -8.12
C THR A 43 -9.88 19.52 -8.50
N VAL A 44 -9.63 19.69 -9.80
CA VAL A 44 -8.41 20.28 -10.36
C VAL A 44 -8.78 21.28 -11.45
N THR A 45 -8.07 22.41 -11.50
CA THR A 45 -8.22 23.38 -12.58
C THR A 45 -7.16 23.15 -13.64
N VAL A 46 -7.58 23.08 -14.92
CA VAL A 46 -6.68 22.97 -16.07
C VAL A 46 -6.90 24.16 -16.99
N LYS A 47 -5.81 24.81 -17.41
CA LYS A 47 -5.80 26.00 -18.28
C LYS A 47 -4.99 25.70 -19.53
N ASN A 48 -5.49 26.10 -20.67
CA ASN A 48 -4.70 26.15 -21.90
C ASN A 48 -3.86 27.45 -21.90
N THR A 49 -2.55 27.31 -21.78
CA THR A 49 -1.61 28.44 -21.75
C THR A 49 -0.96 28.72 -23.09
N GLY A 50 -1.24 27.89 -24.11
CA GLY A 50 -0.71 28.10 -25.46
C GLY A 50 -1.62 28.92 -26.36
N ALA A 51 -1.22 29.07 -27.63
CA ALA A 51 -1.87 29.95 -28.58
C ALA A 51 -2.96 29.28 -29.44
N VAL A 52 -3.10 27.96 -29.37
CA VAL A 52 -4.07 27.21 -30.16
C VAL A 52 -5.01 26.38 -29.27
N ALA A 53 -6.20 26.11 -29.76
CA ALA A 53 -7.13 25.22 -29.06
C ALA A 53 -6.58 23.80 -29.01
N GLY A 54 -6.80 23.13 -27.88
CA GLY A 54 -6.34 21.76 -27.68
C GLY A 54 -7.22 20.96 -26.76
N LYS A 55 -6.94 19.67 -26.69
CA LYS A 55 -7.58 18.74 -25.76
C LYS A 55 -6.53 18.17 -24.82
N GLU A 56 -6.83 18.22 -23.52
CA GLU A 56 -5.99 17.63 -22.47
C GLU A 56 -6.69 16.42 -21.86
N THR A 57 -5.92 15.37 -21.56
CA THR A 57 -6.40 14.21 -20.82
C THR A 57 -5.87 14.25 -19.42
N VAL A 58 -6.67 14.76 -18.51
CA VAL A 58 -6.35 14.84 -17.09
C VAL A 58 -6.45 13.45 -16.49
N GLN A 59 -5.37 12.97 -15.85
CA GLN A 59 -5.27 11.63 -15.29
C GLN A 59 -5.09 11.71 -13.78
N LEU A 60 -5.90 10.93 -13.04
CA LEU A 60 -5.83 10.84 -11.60
C LEU A 60 -5.28 9.47 -11.21
N TYR A 61 -4.20 9.48 -10.46
CA TYR A 61 -3.52 8.31 -9.92
C TYR A 61 -3.59 8.31 -8.41
N ILE A 62 -3.62 7.12 -7.83
CA ILE A 62 -3.60 6.93 -6.38
C ILE A 62 -2.41 6.03 -6.02
N ALA A 63 -1.56 6.53 -5.12
CA ALA A 63 -0.51 5.75 -4.49
C ALA A 63 -0.97 5.27 -3.11
N PRO A 64 -0.86 3.97 -2.81
CA PRO A 64 -1.25 3.41 -1.52
C PRO A 64 -0.30 3.83 -0.38
N PRO A 65 -0.68 3.65 0.88
CA PRO A 65 0.19 3.84 2.03
C PRO A 65 1.46 2.99 1.92
N LYS A 66 2.58 3.49 2.47
CA LYS A 66 3.83 2.72 2.55
C LYS A 66 3.68 1.60 3.58
N GLY A 67 4.15 0.43 3.23
CA GLY A 67 4.11 -0.74 4.12
C GLY A 67 2.90 -1.64 3.94
N ALA A 68 1.92 -1.24 3.12
CA ALA A 68 0.85 -2.10 2.66
C ALA A 68 1.38 -3.33 1.90
N ARG A 69 0.50 -4.30 1.65
CA ARG A 69 0.78 -5.43 0.76
C ARG A 69 1.41 -4.95 -0.56
N HIS A 70 2.15 -5.83 -1.23
CA HIS A 70 2.83 -5.49 -2.49
C HIS A 70 1.82 -5.00 -3.55
N ARG A 71 1.76 -3.69 -3.72
CA ARG A 71 0.89 -2.99 -4.65
C ARG A 71 1.72 -2.19 -5.66
N PRO A 72 1.15 -1.85 -6.82
CA PRO A 72 1.77 -0.87 -7.71
C PRO A 72 2.08 0.44 -6.97
N VAL A 73 3.17 1.09 -7.35
CA VAL A 73 3.57 2.40 -6.77
C VAL A 73 2.43 3.41 -6.85
N ARG A 74 1.66 3.35 -7.94
CA ARG A 74 0.42 4.11 -8.16
C ARG A 74 -0.44 3.44 -9.21
N GLU A 75 -1.75 3.69 -9.14
CA GLU A 75 -2.75 3.13 -10.03
C GLU A 75 -3.60 4.25 -10.63
N LEU A 76 -3.88 4.20 -11.94
CA LEU A 76 -4.86 5.10 -12.56
C LEU A 76 -6.26 4.78 -12.04
N LYS A 77 -6.93 5.75 -11.44
CA LYS A 77 -8.29 5.60 -10.88
C LYS A 77 -9.32 6.49 -11.56
N GLY A 78 -8.88 7.46 -12.34
CA GLY A 78 -9.78 8.31 -13.12
C GLY A 78 -9.07 9.04 -14.23
N PHE A 79 -9.81 9.39 -15.28
CA PHE A 79 -9.34 10.30 -16.32
C PHE A 79 -10.50 11.07 -16.91
N ALA A 80 -10.21 12.28 -17.40
CA ALA A 80 -11.17 13.12 -18.09
C ALA A 80 -10.50 13.86 -19.24
N LYS A 81 -11.13 13.88 -20.41
CA LYS A 81 -10.64 14.62 -21.57
C LYS A 81 -11.41 15.92 -21.72
N VAL A 82 -10.69 17.04 -21.61
CA VAL A 82 -11.26 18.38 -21.70
C VAL A 82 -10.75 19.10 -22.94
N SER A 83 -11.63 19.85 -23.61
CA SER A 83 -11.28 20.72 -24.74
C SER A 83 -11.23 22.16 -24.23
N LEU A 84 -10.13 22.88 -24.55
CA LEU A 84 -9.85 24.23 -24.06
C LEU A 84 -9.41 25.13 -25.20
N GLN A 85 -10.01 26.30 -25.31
CA GLN A 85 -9.55 27.39 -26.16
C GLN A 85 -8.28 28.05 -25.56
N PRO A 86 -7.50 28.81 -26.34
CA PRO A 86 -6.38 29.58 -25.79
C PRO A 86 -6.84 30.46 -24.62
N GLY A 87 -6.14 30.36 -23.49
CA GLY A 87 -6.46 31.08 -22.26
C GLY A 87 -7.63 30.53 -21.43
N GLU A 88 -8.41 29.56 -21.97
CA GLU A 88 -9.55 28.97 -21.26
C GLU A 88 -9.09 28.07 -20.12
N SER A 89 -9.84 28.13 -19.00
CA SER A 89 -9.68 27.26 -17.85
C SER A 89 -10.94 26.46 -17.59
N LYS A 90 -10.81 25.20 -17.19
CA LYS A 90 -11.92 24.35 -16.72
C LYS A 90 -11.57 23.61 -15.46
N GLU A 91 -12.57 23.45 -14.62
CA GLU A 91 -12.49 22.52 -13.48
C GLU A 91 -12.84 21.11 -13.94
N VAL A 92 -12.04 20.15 -13.50
CA VAL A 92 -12.25 18.72 -13.68
C VAL A 92 -12.47 18.09 -12.32
N GLN A 93 -13.49 17.28 -12.19
CA GLN A 93 -13.87 16.61 -10.95
C GLN A 93 -13.79 15.10 -11.09
N PHE A 94 -13.32 14.45 -10.04
CA PHE A 94 -13.32 13.02 -9.86
C PHE A 94 -13.95 12.67 -8.53
N THR A 95 -14.73 11.59 -8.49
CA THR A 95 -15.28 11.04 -7.25
C THR A 95 -14.47 9.80 -6.89
N LEU A 96 -13.95 9.75 -5.67
CA LEU A 96 -13.25 8.60 -5.12
C LEU A 96 -14.09 7.99 -4.00
N ASP A 97 -14.26 6.70 -4.07
CA ASP A 97 -14.94 5.84 -3.11
C ASP A 97 -13.98 4.78 -2.53
N LYS A 98 -14.47 3.86 -1.71
CA LYS A 98 -13.70 2.70 -1.21
C LYS A 98 -13.04 1.95 -2.35
N ARG A 99 -13.76 1.72 -3.45
CA ARG A 99 -13.26 0.94 -4.60
C ARG A 99 -12.05 1.59 -5.27
N SER A 100 -12.01 2.90 -5.30
CA SER A 100 -10.89 3.67 -5.85
C SER A 100 -9.59 3.44 -5.09
N LEU A 101 -9.65 3.17 -3.78
CA LEU A 101 -8.51 2.95 -2.88
C LEU A 101 -8.17 1.47 -2.70
N ALA A 102 -9.12 0.59 -2.96
CA ALA A 102 -9.08 -0.83 -2.63
C ALA A 102 -8.24 -1.66 -3.62
N TYR A 103 -7.78 -2.79 -3.12
CA TYR A 103 -7.29 -3.94 -3.88
C TYR A 103 -8.14 -5.18 -3.55
N TYR A 104 -8.09 -6.20 -4.40
CA TYR A 104 -8.76 -7.46 -4.11
C TYR A 104 -7.96 -8.26 -3.07
N GLU A 105 -8.61 -8.61 -1.97
CA GLU A 105 -8.03 -9.42 -0.91
C GLU A 105 -8.59 -10.85 -0.99
N PRO A 106 -7.77 -11.84 -1.39
CA PRO A 106 -8.25 -13.21 -1.58
C PRO A 106 -8.82 -13.85 -0.32
N GLU A 107 -8.29 -13.50 0.86
CA GLU A 107 -8.76 -14.07 2.13
C GLU A 107 -10.16 -13.59 2.53
N LEU A 108 -10.50 -12.36 2.11
CA LEU A 108 -11.84 -11.80 2.31
C LEU A 108 -12.80 -12.13 1.16
N HIS A 109 -12.30 -12.63 0.03
CA HIS A 109 -13.04 -12.73 -1.23
C HIS A 109 -13.72 -11.41 -1.63
N ASP A 110 -13.12 -10.26 -1.26
CA ASP A 110 -13.69 -8.92 -1.47
C ASP A 110 -12.59 -7.88 -1.66
N PHE A 111 -13.02 -6.65 -2.00
CA PHE A 111 -12.15 -5.48 -2.13
C PHE A 111 -11.94 -4.80 -0.77
N TYR A 112 -10.69 -4.65 -0.40
CA TYR A 112 -10.26 -4.04 0.85
C TYR A 112 -9.41 -2.79 0.59
N ALA A 113 -9.73 -1.69 1.29
CA ALA A 113 -8.92 -0.47 1.34
C ALA A 113 -8.31 -0.36 2.73
N GLU A 114 -6.99 -0.51 2.81
CA GLU A 114 -6.23 -0.45 4.06
C GLU A 114 -6.24 0.97 4.63
N SER A 115 -6.40 1.10 5.96
CA SER A 115 -6.30 2.40 6.63
C SER A 115 -4.92 3.01 6.45
N GLY A 116 -4.87 4.33 6.22
CA GLY A 116 -3.62 5.07 6.08
C GLY A 116 -3.71 6.23 5.10
N THR A 117 -2.56 6.86 4.87
CA THR A 117 -2.45 8.03 4.02
C THR A 117 -2.20 7.64 2.57
N TYR A 118 -3.17 7.90 1.71
CA TYR A 118 -3.07 7.75 0.26
C TYR A 118 -2.60 9.04 -0.38
N GLN A 119 -1.76 8.94 -1.40
CA GLN A 119 -1.36 10.09 -2.19
C GLN A 119 -2.21 10.16 -3.46
N ILE A 120 -2.91 11.28 -3.62
CA ILE A 120 -3.72 11.58 -4.81
C ILE A 120 -2.86 12.41 -5.75
N CYS A 121 -2.53 11.85 -6.92
CA CYS A 121 -1.66 12.49 -7.90
C CYS A 121 -2.47 12.81 -9.17
N VAL A 122 -2.37 14.03 -9.67
CA VAL A 122 -3.02 14.44 -10.92
C VAL A 122 -1.96 14.93 -11.90
N GLY A 123 -2.07 14.49 -13.15
CA GLY A 123 -1.10 14.86 -14.17
C GLY A 123 -1.53 14.47 -15.58
N ALA A 124 -0.60 14.63 -16.53
CA ALA A 124 -0.79 14.33 -17.96
C ALA A 124 -0.33 12.91 -18.32
N SER A 125 0.40 12.22 -17.43
CA SER A 125 0.80 10.82 -17.60
C SER A 125 1.20 10.22 -16.24
N SER A 126 1.51 8.92 -16.20
CA SER A 126 1.96 8.25 -14.96
C SER A 126 3.28 8.79 -14.41
N ARG A 127 4.05 9.52 -15.22
CA ARG A 127 5.34 10.15 -14.83
C ARG A 127 5.35 11.68 -14.95
N ASP A 128 4.36 12.27 -15.61
CA ASP A 128 4.13 13.72 -15.62
C ASP A 128 3.03 14.07 -14.62
N LEU A 129 3.36 13.95 -13.34
CA LEU A 129 2.47 14.29 -12.22
C LEU A 129 2.72 15.74 -11.82
N ARG A 130 1.67 16.55 -11.86
CA ARG A 130 1.77 18.01 -11.68
C ARG A 130 1.25 18.48 -10.35
N LEU A 131 0.28 17.79 -9.79
CA LEU A 131 -0.31 18.13 -8.50
C LEU A 131 -0.43 16.89 -7.63
N THR A 132 -0.23 17.07 -6.33
CA THR A 132 -0.33 16.00 -5.35
C THR A 132 -1.06 16.48 -4.10
N GLY A 133 -1.96 15.65 -3.58
CA GLY A 133 -2.67 15.84 -2.33
C GLY A 133 -2.62 14.57 -1.47
N LEU A 134 -2.90 14.71 -0.19
CA LEU A 134 -2.95 13.60 0.75
C LEU A 134 -4.39 13.36 1.19
N LEU A 135 -4.78 12.09 1.25
CA LEU A 135 -6.07 11.63 1.71
C LEU A 135 -5.88 10.58 2.79
N GLU A 136 -6.38 10.84 3.99
CA GLU A 136 -6.40 9.87 5.08
C GLU A 136 -7.65 9.00 4.96
N TRP A 137 -7.45 7.70 4.80
CA TRP A 137 -8.53 6.71 4.75
C TRP A 137 -8.61 5.92 6.04
N GLN A 138 -9.82 5.74 6.55
CA GLN A 138 -10.13 4.95 7.73
C GLN A 138 -11.08 3.80 7.36
N ALA A 139 -10.53 2.59 7.30
CA ALA A 139 -11.33 1.38 7.12
C ALA A 139 -12.21 1.14 8.36
N ALA A 140 -13.40 0.59 8.16
CA ALA A 140 -14.32 0.26 9.27
C ALA A 140 -13.76 -0.85 10.17
N GLN A 141 -13.01 -1.77 9.58
CA GLN A 141 -12.37 -2.87 10.30
C GLN A 141 -10.94 -3.07 9.78
N PRO A 142 -9.98 -3.46 10.63
CA PRO A 142 -8.68 -3.88 10.17
C PRO A 142 -8.79 -5.14 9.32
N LEU A 143 -7.81 -5.36 8.43
CA LEU A 143 -7.73 -6.60 7.67
C LEU A 143 -7.56 -7.77 8.66
N PRO A 144 -8.42 -8.78 8.63
CA PRO A 144 -8.22 -10.00 9.41
C PRO A 144 -6.88 -10.64 9.01
N VAL A 145 -6.03 -10.92 9.97
CA VAL A 145 -4.78 -11.63 9.73
C VAL A 145 -5.00 -13.08 10.11
N HIS A 146 -4.88 -13.98 9.13
CA HIS A 146 -4.95 -15.42 9.38
C HIS A 146 -3.55 -16.03 9.30
N PHE A 147 -3.09 -16.55 10.43
CA PHE A 147 -1.81 -17.23 10.53
C PHE A 147 -1.96 -18.73 10.27
N THR A 148 -1.04 -19.28 9.51
CA THR A 148 -0.93 -20.71 9.22
C THR A 148 0.43 -21.26 9.65
N ALA A 149 0.62 -22.54 9.60
CA ALA A 149 1.92 -23.17 9.84
C ALA A 149 3.04 -22.68 8.88
N ALA A 150 2.67 -22.16 7.69
CA ALA A 150 3.58 -21.55 6.73
C ALA A 150 3.87 -20.06 7.00
N SER A 151 3.18 -19.43 7.93
CA SER A 151 3.47 -18.04 8.33
C SER A 151 4.84 -17.94 8.99
N THR A 152 5.56 -16.84 8.70
CA THR A 152 6.90 -16.63 9.28
C THR A 152 6.81 -16.12 10.72
N LEU A 153 7.84 -16.37 11.51
CA LEU A 153 7.97 -15.81 12.85
C LEU A 153 7.84 -14.28 12.85
N LYS A 154 8.41 -13.60 11.86
CA LYS A 154 8.28 -12.15 11.70
C LYS A 154 6.83 -11.72 11.58
N GLN A 155 6.04 -12.40 10.74
CA GLN A 155 4.62 -12.08 10.56
C GLN A 155 3.84 -12.23 11.86
N VAL A 156 4.08 -13.33 12.60
CA VAL A 156 3.39 -13.58 13.87
C VAL A 156 3.83 -12.61 14.96
N MET A 157 5.11 -12.26 15.02
CA MET A 157 5.66 -11.31 16.00
C MET A 157 5.23 -9.86 15.77
N THR A 158 4.77 -9.51 14.56
CA THR A 158 4.16 -8.18 14.32
C THR A 158 2.73 -8.09 14.85
N HIS A 159 2.08 -9.22 15.15
CA HIS A 159 0.75 -9.24 15.73
C HIS A 159 0.84 -9.26 17.28
N PRO A 160 0.10 -8.38 18.01
CA PRO A 160 0.25 -8.25 19.46
C PRO A 160 0.05 -9.58 20.21
N VAL A 161 -1.00 -10.35 19.86
CA VAL A 161 -1.28 -11.65 20.48
C VAL A 161 -0.23 -12.68 20.08
N GLY A 162 0.21 -12.67 18.80
CA GLY A 162 1.29 -13.54 18.32
C GLY A 162 2.59 -13.29 19.06
N ALA A 163 2.98 -12.05 19.23
CA ALA A 163 4.17 -11.66 20.01
C ALA A 163 4.08 -12.11 21.46
N ALA A 164 2.91 -11.99 22.09
CA ALA A 164 2.71 -12.40 23.48
C ALA A 164 2.86 -13.93 23.68
N ILE A 165 2.46 -14.72 22.69
CA ILE A 165 2.52 -16.19 22.76
C ILE A 165 3.88 -16.73 22.32
N ILE A 166 4.37 -16.28 21.15
CA ILE A 166 5.61 -16.80 20.54
C ILE A 166 6.86 -16.20 21.20
N GLY A 167 6.81 -14.94 21.65
CA GLY A 167 7.95 -14.23 22.25
C GLY A 167 8.64 -15.01 23.39
N PRO A 168 7.91 -15.51 24.41
CA PRO A 168 8.49 -16.31 25.47
C PRO A 168 9.14 -17.62 25.00
N ILE A 169 8.61 -18.23 23.94
CA ILE A 169 9.17 -19.45 23.33
C ILE A 169 10.53 -19.14 22.70
N LEU A 170 10.60 -18.07 21.92
CA LEU A 170 11.85 -17.61 21.29
C LEU A 170 12.90 -17.22 22.31
N GLN A 171 12.51 -16.55 23.41
CA GLN A 171 13.42 -16.19 24.48
C GLN A 171 14.03 -17.43 25.16
N ARG A 172 13.24 -18.50 25.41
CA ARG A 172 13.74 -19.76 25.96
C ARG A 172 14.72 -20.44 24.98
N MET A 173 14.43 -20.40 23.68
CA MET A 173 15.33 -20.92 22.65
C MET A 173 16.65 -20.18 22.64
N ALA A 174 16.62 -18.85 22.64
CA ALA A 174 17.81 -18.01 22.68
C ALA A 174 18.65 -18.26 23.95
N ALA A 175 18.01 -18.40 25.11
CA ALA A 175 18.68 -18.71 26.37
C ALA A 175 19.34 -20.11 26.34
N ALA A 176 18.69 -21.11 25.76
CA ALA A 176 19.23 -22.45 25.58
C ALA A 176 20.42 -22.48 24.61
N ALA A 177 20.34 -21.75 23.51
CA ALA A 177 21.41 -21.62 22.52
C ALA A 177 22.63 -20.85 23.08
N GLY A 178 22.39 -19.75 23.82
CA GLY A 178 23.46 -18.94 24.42
C GLY A 178 24.26 -19.66 25.53
N SER A 179 23.68 -20.68 26.16
CA SER A 179 24.41 -21.53 27.11
C SER A 179 25.33 -22.57 26.46
N ALA A 180 25.12 -22.84 25.17
CA ALA A 180 25.89 -23.84 24.42
C ALA A 180 27.09 -23.26 23.64
N THR A 181 27.06 -21.97 23.33
CA THR A 181 28.10 -21.28 22.57
C THR A 181 28.54 -20.02 23.31
N GLY A 182 29.66 -20.07 24.02
CA GLY A 182 30.26 -18.96 24.76
C GLY A 182 30.80 -17.81 23.89
N LYS A 183 30.16 -17.48 22.76
CA LYS A 183 30.52 -16.37 21.88
C LYS A 183 29.32 -15.42 21.68
N LYS A 184 29.51 -14.17 22.08
CA LYS A 184 28.75 -13.03 21.64
C LYS A 184 29.27 -12.61 20.25
N ASP A 185 28.71 -13.14 19.19
CA ASP A 185 28.96 -12.63 17.85
C ASP A 185 27.65 -12.10 17.24
N ASP A 186 27.71 -10.85 16.79
CA ASP A 186 26.74 -10.07 16.01
C ASP A 186 25.27 -10.55 16.01
N ASP A 187 24.54 -10.08 16.99
CA ASP A 187 23.18 -10.47 17.36
C ASP A 187 22.11 -10.14 16.27
N ASP A 188 22.41 -9.23 15.35
CA ASP A 188 21.40 -8.67 14.43
C ASP A 188 21.17 -9.57 13.19
N SER A 189 22.17 -10.23 12.67
CA SER A 189 22.04 -11.08 11.47
C SER A 189 21.39 -12.45 11.80
N SER A 190 21.70 -13.04 12.96
CA SER A 190 21.12 -14.30 13.40
C SER A 190 19.63 -14.15 13.77
N LEU A 191 19.26 -13.02 14.42
CA LEU A 191 17.88 -12.69 14.74
C LEU A 191 17.08 -12.43 13.48
N SER A 192 17.64 -11.71 12.50
CA SER A 192 16.99 -11.45 11.21
C SER A 192 16.74 -12.73 10.42
N MET A 193 17.69 -13.66 10.42
CA MET A 193 17.54 -14.96 9.77
C MET A 193 16.46 -15.80 10.47
N MET A 194 16.44 -15.80 11.79
CA MET A 194 15.45 -16.53 12.57
C MET A 194 14.02 -16.00 12.36
N MET A 195 13.87 -14.70 12.20
CA MET A 195 12.56 -14.09 11.91
C MET A 195 11.97 -14.47 10.55
N GLY A 196 12.78 -14.93 9.60
CA GLY A 196 12.35 -15.43 8.29
C GLY A 196 11.85 -16.89 8.31
N ILE A 197 12.06 -17.63 9.40
CA ILE A 197 11.69 -19.05 9.52
C ILE A 197 10.17 -19.17 9.61
N GLN A 198 9.60 -20.18 8.93
CA GLN A 198 8.18 -20.53 9.04
C GLN A 198 7.88 -21.24 10.37
N LEU A 199 6.65 -21.11 10.87
CA LEU A 199 6.24 -21.73 12.13
C LEU A 199 6.35 -23.25 12.12
N ASN A 200 6.07 -23.93 11.00
CA ASN A 200 6.23 -25.38 10.87
C ASN A 200 7.67 -25.84 11.13
N THR A 201 8.66 -25.02 10.78
CA THR A 201 10.08 -25.34 11.01
C THR A 201 10.41 -25.49 12.50
N LEU A 202 9.61 -24.87 13.40
CA LEU A 202 9.75 -25.06 14.86
C LEU A 202 9.42 -26.50 15.28
N ILE A 203 8.62 -27.23 14.49
CA ILE A 203 8.34 -28.65 14.71
C ILE A 203 9.59 -29.46 14.32
N ASP A 204 10.20 -29.13 13.17
CA ASP A 204 11.41 -29.83 12.69
C ASP A 204 12.57 -29.68 13.67
N PHE A 205 12.68 -28.53 14.32
CA PHE A 205 13.65 -28.27 15.38
C PHE A 205 13.25 -28.81 16.77
N HIS A 206 12.16 -29.56 16.88
CA HIS A 206 11.63 -30.12 18.14
C HIS A 206 11.36 -29.07 19.24
N VAL A 207 11.06 -27.83 18.83
CA VAL A 207 10.71 -26.74 19.74
C VAL A 207 9.25 -26.79 20.14
N LEU A 208 8.40 -27.16 19.19
CA LEU A 208 6.96 -27.32 19.35
C LEU A 208 6.54 -28.67 18.77
N THR A 209 5.48 -29.24 19.36
CA THR A 209 4.74 -30.32 18.70
C THR A 209 3.73 -29.73 17.72
N GLU A 210 3.25 -30.55 16.79
CA GLU A 210 2.19 -30.16 15.84
C GLU A 210 0.92 -29.71 16.59
N GLU A 211 0.55 -30.41 17.65
CA GLU A 211 -0.60 -30.08 18.49
C GLU A 211 -0.45 -28.74 19.19
N GLN A 212 0.75 -28.44 19.71
CA GLN A 212 1.06 -27.14 20.30
C GLN A 212 0.99 -26.01 19.27
N LEU A 213 1.54 -26.22 18.07
CA LEU A 213 1.47 -25.23 17.00
C LEU A 213 0.02 -24.95 16.59
N ASN A 214 -0.80 -26.00 16.42
CA ASN A 214 -2.22 -25.86 16.08
C ASN A 214 -3.00 -25.13 17.20
N GLY A 215 -2.69 -25.39 18.45
CA GLY A 215 -3.25 -24.66 19.60
C GLY A 215 -2.89 -23.18 19.59
N ILE A 216 -1.62 -22.85 19.32
CA ILE A 216 -1.13 -21.47 19.20
C ILE A 216 -1.83 -20.74 18.04
N LEU A 217 -1.89 -21.38 16.87
CA LEU A 217 -2.55 -20.80 15.68
C LEU A 217 -4.04 -20.54 15.94
N SER A 218 -4.72 -21.47 16.62
CA SER A 218 -6.12 -21.27 17.00
C SER A 218 -6.30 -20.06 17.92
N GLN A 219 -5.42 -19.86 18.90
CA GLN A 219 -5.50 -18.72 19.81
C GLN A 219 -5.22 -17.39 19.10
N ILE A 220 -4.20 -17.34 18.22
CA ILE A 220 -3.83 -16.11 17.50
C ILE A 220 -4.91 -15.70 16.49
N ASN A 221 -5.53 -16.68 15.82
CA ASN A 221 -6.54 -16.43 14.79
C ASN A 221 -7.95 -16.12 15.36
N GLN A 222 -8.16 -16.31 16.65
CA GLN A 222 -9.43 -15.97 17.34
C GLN A 222 -9.39 -14.62 18.06
N ALA A 223 -8.22 -13.98 18.11
CA ALA A 223 -7.97 -12.72 18.82
C ALA A 223 -8.09 -11.51 17.90
#